data_1fee7a55077a654b557e22b7c1939149
#
_entry.id   1fee7a55077a654b557e22b7c1939149
#
_cell.length_a   1.000
_cell.length_b   1.000
_cell.length_c   1.000
_cell.angle_alpha   90.00
_cell.angle_beta   90.00
_cell.angle_gamma   90.00
#
_symmetry.space_group_name_H-M   'P 1'
#
loop_
_entity.id
_entity.type
_entity.pdbx_description
1 polymer ?
#
loop_
_entity_poly.entity_id
_entity_poly.type
_entity_poly.pdbx_seq_one_letter_code
_entity_poly.pdbx_strand_id
1 'polypeptide(L)'
;VQGNTGATGATGPQGVQGPTGATGATGIGATGPTGPSGGPTGPTGPTGPSFPVATIVVTNNIQQTVLQFNNFIFSTAINVNNIIFNGTDTVTVINGGIYVISVSISTTAPGCAPLGVGISINGAVATDNFSSNLIGDSLSFTTIETLRAGANISVQSTLNEITIPATGNTNIRLTVFRIA
;
A
#
# COMPACT_ATOMS: atom_id res chain seq x y z
N VAL A 1 -13.82 -54.52 67.81
CA VAL A 1 -12.66 -53.65 67.52
C VAL A 1 -12.91 -53.02 66.15
N GLN A 2 -13.11 -51.73 66.15
CA GLN A 2 -13.36 -51.00 64.90
C GLN A 2 -11.98 -50.65 64.28
N GLY A 3 -11.75 -51.08 63.00
CA GLY A 3 -10.51 -50.83 62.33
C GLY A 3 -10.38 -49.32 61.99
N ASN A 4 -9.13 -48.83 61.91
CA ASN A 4 -8.83 -47.47 61.54
C ASN A 4 -9.27 -47.18 60.09
N THR A 5 -9.80 -45.96 59.89
CA THR A 5 -10.14 -45.45 58.57
C THR A 5 -8.88 -45.45 57.69
N GLY A 6 -8.94 -45.99 56.46
CA GLY A 6 -7.84 -45.99 55.53
C GLY A 6 -7.34 -44.58 55.22
N ALA A 7 -6.04 -44.41 54.96
CA ALA A 7 -5.45 -43.12 54.59
C ALA A 7 -6.06 -42.60 53.28
N THR A 8 -6.27 -41.30 53.23
CA THR A 8 -6.69 -40.61 52.00
C THR A 8 -5.62 -40.84 50.91
N GLY A 9 -6.06 -41.21 49.71
CA GLY A 9 -5.17 -41.39 48.56
C GLY A 9 -4.35 -40.15 48.29
N ALA A 10 -3.12 -40.32 47.76
CA ALA A 10 -2.24 -39.20 47.38
C ALA A 10 -2.91 -38.34 46.29
N THR A 11 -2.70 -37.02 46.38
CA THR A 11 -3.11 -36.08 45.34
C THR A 11 -2.40 -36.46 44.02
N GLY A 12 -3.15 -36.52 42.95
CA GLY A 12 -2.61 -36.82 41.63
C GLY A 12 -1.47 -35.86 41.21
N PRO A 13 -0.59 -36.27 40.30
CA PRO A 13 0.49 -35.42 39.80
C PRO A 13 -0.09 -34.17 39.14
N GLN A 14 0.66 -33.08 39.27
CA GLN A 14 0.31 -31.83 38.58
C GLN A 14 0.25 -32.05 37.03
N GLY A 15 -0.75 -31.52 36.38
CA GLY A 15 -0.92 -31.65 34.94
C GLY A 15 0.23 -30.97 34.17
N VAL A 16 0.41 -31.41 32.94
CA VAL A 16 1.44 -30.82 32.06
C VAL A 16 1.14 -29.39 31.70
N GLN A 17 2.19 -28.61 31.47
CA GLN A 17 2.06 -27.21 31.04
C GLN A 17 1.29 -27.10 29.72
N GLY A 18 0.38 -26.16 29.61
CA GLY A 18 -0.34 -25.88 28.39
C GLY A 18 0.58 -25.42 27.24
N PRO A 19 0.20 -25.64 25.99
CA PRO A 19 0.96 -25.18 24.84
C PRO A 19 1.03 -23.66 24.77
N THR A 20 2.08 -23.14 24.17
CA THR A 20 2.21 -21.71 23.86
C THR A 20 1.09 -21.26 22.92
N GLY A 21 0.52 -20.10 23.16
CA GLY A 21 -0.50 -19.50 22.30
C GLY A 21 0.01 -19.30 20.88
N ALA A 22 -0.87 -19.35 19.89
CA ALA A 22 -0.54 -19.12 18.50
C ALA A 22 -0.08 -17.67 18.28
N THR A 23 0.85 -17.48 17.36
CA THR A 23 1.29 -16.14 16.90
C THR A 23 0.14 -15.46 16.17
N GLY A 24 0.00 -14.15 16.30
CA GLY A 24 -1.01 -13.36 15.59
C GLY A 24 -0.92 -13.53 14.07
N ALA A 25 -2.07 -13.47 13.40
CA ALA A 25 -2.21 -13.82 11.99
C ALA A 25 -1.53 -12.85 11.01
N THR A 26 -1.30 -11.59 11.38
CA THR A 26 -0.74 -10.54 10.52
C THR A 26 0.21 -9.64 11.29
N GLY A 27 1.27 -9.21 10.62
CA GLY A 27 2.28 -8.33 11.21
C GLY A 27 3.24 -9.03 12.16
N ILE A 28 3.92 -8.26 12.98
CA ILE A 28 4.78 -8.75 14.05
C ILE A 28 3.89 -9.13 15.23
N GLY A 29 3.40 -10.36 15.25
CA GLY A 29 2.59 -10.87 16.35
C GLY A 29 3.45 -11.25 17.55
N ALA A 30 2.96 -10.95 18.74
CA ALA A 30 3.53 -11.52 19.97
C ALA A 30 2.95 -12.92 20.22
N THR A 31 3.80 -13.83 20.64
CA THR A 31 3.34 -15.15 21.11
C THR A 31 2.61 -14.97 22.44
N GLY A 32 1.47 -15.61 22.58
CA GLY A 32 0.73 -15.58 23.83
C GLY A 32 1.52 -16.21 25.00
N PRO A 33 1.18 -15.85 26.23
CA PRO A 33 1.82 -16.42 27.41
C PRO A 33 1.60 -17.94 27.48
N THR A 34 2.61 -18.65 27.99
CA THR A 34 2.47 -20.08 28.26
C THR A 34 1.42 -20.28 29.37
N GLY A 35 0.54 -21.22 29.19
CA GLY A 35 -0.44 -21.58 30.22
C GLY A 35 0.21 -22.10 31.49
N PRO A 36 -0.45 -22.00 32.64
CA PRO A 36 0.04 -22.54 33.89
C PRO A 36 0.14 -24.06 33.80
N SER A 37 1.13 -24.63 34.48
CA SER A 37 1.29 -26.09 34.58
C SER A 37 0.03 -26.72 35.17
N GLY A 38 -0.47 -27.77 34.51
CA GLY A 38 -1.70 -28.46 34.93
C GLY A 38 -3.00 -27.70 34.70
N GLY A 39 -2.94 -26.52 34.11
CA GLY A 39 -4.10 -25.71 33.77
C GLY A 39 -4.59 -25.93 32.33
N PRO A 40 -5.69 -25.29 31.96
CA PRO A 40 -6.14 -25.26 30.57
C PRO A 40 -5.10 -24.56 29.70
N THR A 41 -5.17 -24.82 28.39
CA THR A 41 -4.34 -24.12 27.41
C THR A 41 -4.39 -22.59 27.62
N GLY A 42 -3.25 -21.95 27.59
CA GLY A 42 -3.17 -20.50 27.70
C GLY A 42 -3.98 -19.78 26.61
N PRO A 43 -4.34 -18.53 26.81
CA PRO A 43 -5.06 -17.74 25.83
C PRO A 43 -4.20 -17.59 24.57
N THR A 44 -4.86 -17.51 23.42
CA THR A 44 -4.20 -17.15 22.17
C THR A 44 -3.57 -15.76 22.32
N GLY A 45 -2.36 -15.59 21.81
CA GLY A 45 -1.70 -14.29 21.79
C GLY A 45 -2.52 -13.24 21.05
N PRO A 46 -2.28 -11.97 21.30
CA PRO A 46 -2.96 -10.89 20.60
C PRO A 46 -2.64 -10.95 19.11
N THR A 47 -3.60 -10.57 18.29
CA THR A 47 -3.36 -10.37 16.86
C THR A 47 -2.28 -9.30 16.68
N GLY A 48 -1.32 -9.56 15.82
CA GLY A 48 -0.29 -8.57 15.49
C GLY A 48 -0.90 -7.28 14.92
N PRO A 49 -0.11 -6.21 14.89
CA PRO A 49 -0.58 -4.95 14.33
C PRO A 49 -0.99 -5.15 12.87
N SER A 50 -2.20 -4.71 12.54
CA SER A 50 -2.74 -4.73 11.19
C SER A 50 -2.62 -3.33 10.60
N PHE A 51 -1.96 -3.21 9.46
CA PHE A 51 -1.97 -1.97 8.71
C PHE A 51 -3.21 -1.95 7.80
N PRO A 52 -4.02 -0.88 7.84
CA PRO A 52 -5.13 -0.75 6.93
C PRO A 52 -4.62 -0.86 5.49
N VAL A 53 -5.23 -1.74 4.71
CA VAL A 53 -4.95 -1.82 3.28
C VAL A 53 -5.32 -0.49 2.66
N ALA A 54 -4.38 0.11 1.91
CA ALA A 54 -4.63 1.31 1.14
C ALA A 54 -4.15 1.08 -0.28
N THR A 55 -5.05 1.23 -1.23
CA THR A 55 -4.76 1.03 -2.66
C THR A 55 -5.69 1.88 -3.51
N ILE A 56 -5.15 2.36 -4.62
CA ILE A 56 -5.91 2.99 -5.69
C ILE A 56 -5.17 2.81 -7.02
N VAL A 57 -5.95 2.68 -8.07
CA VAL A 57 -5.46 2.81 -9.45
C VAL A 57 -6.30 3.86 -10.15
N VAL A 58 -5.67 4.89 -10.65
CA VAL A 58 -6.32 5.91 -11.49
C VAL A 58 -5.77 5.84 -12.90
N THR A 59 -6.66 5.98 -13.87
CA THR A 59 -6.35 5.81 -15.29
C THR A 59 -6.98 6.90 -16.13
N ASN A 60 -6.41 7.11 -17.31
CA ASN A 60 -7.04 7.91 -18.35
C ASN A 60 -6.91 7.21 -19.71
N ASN A 61 -7.90 7.41 -20.57
CA ASN A 61 -7.92 6.91 -21.94
C ASN A 61 -8.25 8.00 -22.96
N ILE A 62 -8.45 9.23 -22.50
CA ILE A 62 -8.81 10.39 -23.31
C ILE A 62 -7.52 11.12 -23.68
N GLN A 63 -7.50 11.72 -24.87
CA GLN A 63 -6.40 12.60 -25.26
C GLN A 63 -6.27 13.77 -24.29
N GLN A 64 -5.04 14.05 -23.88
CA GLN A 64 -4.73 15.23 -23.07
C GLN A 64 -3.40 15.84 -23.49
N THR A 65 -3.34 17.16 -23.45
CA THR A 65 -2.10 17.93 -23.61
C THR A 65 -1.79 18.57 -22.28
N VAL A 66 -0.64 18.25 -21.72
CA VAL A 66 -0.19 18.70 -20.41
C VAL A 66 1.03 19.58 -20.57
N LEU A 67 0.92 20.82 -20.14
CA LEU A 67 2.03 21.77 -20.15
C LEU A 67 3.09 21.37 -19.11
N GLN A 68 4.30 21.86 -19.28
CA GLN A 68 5.38 21.66 -18.33
C GLN A 68 4.94 22.08 -16.90
N PHE A 69 5.23 21.24 -15.93
CA PHE A 69 4.86 21.36 -14.50
C PHE A 69 3.35 21.32 -14.19
N ASN A 70 2.53 21.02 -15.17
CA ASN A 70 1.11 20.77 -14.93
C ASN A 70 0.86 19.28 -14.67
N ASN A 71 -0.25 19.02 -13.96
CA ASN A 71 -0.66 17.67 -13.62
C ASN A 71 -1.33 16.97 -14.80
N PHE A 72 -1.09 15.66 -14.89
CA PHE A 72 -1.89 14.79 -15.75
C PHE A 72 -3.26 14.56 -15.13
N ILE A 73 -4.27 14.47 -15.98
CA ILE A 73 -5.66 14.25 -15.59
C ILE A 73 -5.98 12.76 -15.71
N PHE A 74 -6.72 12.26 -14.74
CA PHE A 74 -7.25 10.90 -14.71
C PHE A 74 -8.78 10.95 -14.76
N SER A 75 -9.37 10.05 -15.54
CA SER A 75 -10.82 9.99 -15.74
C SER A 75 -11.51 8.88 -14.93
N THR A 76 -10.75 7.90 -14.48
CA THR A 76 -11.31 6.70 -13.84
C THR A 76 -10.45 6.29 -12.65
N ALA A 77 -11.11 5.96 -11.53
CA ALA A 77 -10.47 5.38 -10.36
C ALA A 77 -11.04 3.98 -10.11
N ILE A 78 -10.17 3.02 -9.88
CA ILE A 78 -10.51 1.62 -9.59
C ILE A 78 -9.73 1.13 -8.37
N ASN A 79 -10.22 0.08 -7.71
CA ASN A 79 -9.61 -0.49 -6.50
C ASN A 79 -9.38 0.56 -5.40
N VAL A 80 -10.34 1.43 -5.19
CA VAL A 80 -10.24 2.51 -4.21
C VAL A 80 -10.47 1.97 -2.80
N ASN A 81 -9.43 2.02 -1.98
CA ASN A 81 -9.51 1.61 -0.59
C ASN A 81 -8.58 2.50 0.26
N ASN A 82 -9.12 3.17 1.27
CA ASN A 82 -8.40 4.06 2.18
C ASN A 82 -7.51 5.13 1.50
N ILE A 83 -7.82 5.49 0.29
CA ILE A 83 -7.20 6.57 -0.49
C ILE A 83 -8.32 7.34 -1.17
N ILE A 84 -8.21 8.66 -1.26
CA ILE A 84 -9.19 9.53 -1.86
C ILE A 84 -8.65 9.99 -3.23
N PHE A 85 -9.53 10.02 -4.23
CA PHE A 85 -9.26 10.65 -5.52
C PHE A 85 -10.19 11.84 -5.70
N ASN A 86 -9.65 13.00 -6.07
CA ASN A 86 -10.42 14.23 -6.25
C ASN A 86 -11.30 14.25 -7.51
N GLY A 87 -11.21 13.20 -8.32
CA GLY A 87 -11.93 13.09 -9.59
C GLY A 87 -11.22 13.71 -10.79
N THR A 88 -10.02 14.25 -10.60
CA THR A 88 -9.29 14.96 -11.67
C THR A 88 -7.82 14.52 -11.75
N ASP A 89 -6.99 14.89 -10.80
CA ASP A 89 -5.54 14.80 -10.94
C ASP A 89 -4.80 14.43 -9.66
N THR A 90 -5.48 14.43 -8.52
CA THR A 90 -4.85 14.29 -7.22
C THR A 90 -5.39 13.10 -6.43
N VAL A 91 -4.49 12.33 -5.89
CA VAL A 91 -4.74 11.22 -4.99
C VAL A 91 -4.26 11.60 -3.60
N THR A 92 -5.10 11.41 -2.57
CA THR A 92 -4.79 11.75 -1.18
C THR A 92 -4.80 10.50 -0.31
N VAL A 93 -3.71 10.24 0.40
CA VAL A 93 -3.62 9.11 1.33
C VAL A 93 -4.26 9.47 2.67
N ILE A 94 -5.10 8.59 3.20
CA ILE A 94 -5.79 8.81 4.48
C ILE A 94 -4.85 8.53 5.66
N ASN A 95 -4.07 7.47 5.56
CA ASN A 95 -3.19 7.02 6.63
C ASN A 95 -1.72 7.23 6.25
N GLY A 96 -0.90 7.62 7.22
CA GLY A 96 0.53 7.66 7.03
C GLY A 96 1.14 6.27 6.88
N GLY A 97 2.28 6.16 6.21
CA GLY A 97 2.97 4.90 6.00
C GLY A 97 3.92 4.92 4.82
N ILE A 98 4.40 3.76 4.44
CA ILE A 98 5.26 3.57 3.27
C ILE A 98 4.38 3.16 2.09
N TYR A 99 4.49 3.90 1.01
CA TYR A 99 3.69 3.73 -0.19
C TYR A 99 4.56 3.43 -1.39
N VAL A 100 4.10 2.52 -2.22
CA VAL A 100 4.61 2.31 -3.57
C VAL A 100 3.76 3.10 -4.53
N ILE A 101 4.40 3.92 -5.35
CA ILE A 101 3.76 4.77 -6.34
C ILE A 101 4.34 4.38 -7.70
N SER A 102 3.50 3.88 -8.59
CA SER A 102 3.89 3.45 -9.93
C SER A 102 3.13 4.22 -10.98
N VAL A 103 3.86 4.77 -11.92
CA VAL A 103 3.32 5.53 -13.07
C VAL A 103 3.68 4.80 -14.35
N SER A 104 2.70 4.65 -15.24
CA SER A 104 2.90 4.12 -16.58
C SER A 104 2.18 5.01 -17.58
N ILE A 105 2.91 5.49 -18.58
CA ILE A 105 2.40 6.32 -19.67
C ILE A 105 2.72 5.61 -20.98
N SER A 106 1.73 5.48 -21.84
CA SER A 106 1.87 4.94 -23.18
C SER A 106 1.62 6.05 -24.19
N THR A 107 2.63 6.40 -24.95
CA THR A 107 2.53 7.37 -26.02
C THR A 107 2.71 6.67 -27.35
N THR A 108 1.76 6.83 -28.25
CA THR A 108 1.85 6.30 -29.61
C THR A 108 2.15 7.39 -30.64
N ALA A 109 2.30 8.64 -30.19
CA ALA A 109 2.54 9.75 -31.10
C ALA A 109 3.96 9.75 -31.64
N PRO A 110 4.15 9.73 -32.96
CA PRO A 110 5.46 9.92 -33.55
C PRO A 110 5.91 11.39 -33.40
N GLY A 111 7.11 11.56 -32.91
CA GLY A 111 7.87 12.75 -33.20
C GLY A 111 7.67 13.93 -32.29
N CYS A 112 7.76 13.79 -30.98
CA CYS A 112 7.89 14.96 -30.12
C CYS A 112 8.94 14.77 -29.04
N ALA A 113 9.38 15.86 -28.49
CA ALA A 113 10.37 16.06 -27.48
C ALA A 113 10.47 14.98 -26.39
N PRO A 114 11.59 14.84 -25.71
CA PRO A 114 11.77 13.86 -24.68
C PRO A 114 10.69 13.95 -23.63
N LEU A 115 10.14 12.81 -23.22
CA LEU A 115 9.15 12.71 -22.17
C LEU A 115 9.81 12.92 -20.83
N GLY A 116 9.31 13.84 -20.04
CA GLY A 116 9.69 14.03 -18.65
C GLY A 116 8.45 13.94 -17.79
N VAL A 117 8.41 12.98 -16.88
CA VAL A 117 7.30 12.75 -15.96
C VAL A 117 7.84 12.58 -14.55
N GLY A 118 7.19 13.19 -13.60
CA GLY A 118 7.57 13.09 -12.19
C GLY A 118 6.37 13.01 -11.29
N ILE A 119 6.60 12.56 -10.07
CA ILE A 119 5.61 12.50 -9.01
C ILE A 119 5.77 13.75 -8.14
N SER A 120 4.68 14.49 -7.97
CA SER A 120 4.59 15.63 -7.06
C SER A 120 3.89 15.19 -5.79
N ILE A 121 4.50 15.51 -4.66
CA ILE A 121 3.95 15.24 -3.33
C ILE A 121 3.68 16.57 -2.65
N ASN A 122 2.44 16.76 -2.18
CA ASN A 122 1.97 17.99 -1.53
C ASN A 122 2.19 19.28 -2.35
N GLY A 123 2.09 19.15 -3.68
CA GLY A 123 2.28 20.28 -4.59
C GLY A 123 3.74 20.72 -4.80
N ALA A 124 4.70 20.01 -4.22
CA ALA A 124 6.10 20.23 -4.53
C ALA A 124 6.37 19.84 -5.99
N VAL A 125 7.23 20.60 -6.67
CA VAL A 125 7.68 20.22 -8.00
C VAL A 125 8.29 18.82 -7.93
N ALA A 126 7.88 17.97 -8.86
CA ALA A 126 8.34 16.59 -8.88
C ALA A 126 9.87 16.51 -8.94
N THR A 127 10.46 15.91 -7.93
CA THR A 127 11.92 15.77 -7.79
C THR A 127 12.42 14.44 -8.34
N ASP A 128 11.59 13.39 -8.29
CA ASP A 128 11.87 12.11 -8.92
C ASP A 128 11.35 12.12 -10.36
N ASN A 129 12.23 12.58 -11.26
CA ASN A 129 11.90 12.76 -12.64
C ASN A 129 12.44 11.58 -13.47
N PHE A 130 11.54 10.93 -14.15
CA PHE A 130 11.90 10.02 -15.23
C PHE A 130 11.81 10.76 -16.56
N SER A 131 12.91 10.77 -17.29
CA SER A 131 12.94 11.29 -18.65
C SER A 131 13.32 10.19 -19.63
N SER A 132 12.64 10.14 -20.74
CA SER A 132 12.99 9.28 -21.87
C SER A 132 13.26 10.16 -23.09
N ASN A 133 14.39 9.94 -23.73
CA ASN A 133 14.72 10.57 -25.01
C ASN A 133 14.13 9.82 -26.20
N LEU A 134 13.39 8.74 -25.96
CA LEU A 134 12.80 7.92 -26.98
C LEU A 134 11.46 8.48 -27.42
N ILE A 135 11.30 8.59 -28.72
CA ILE A 135 10.10 9.10 -29.37
C ILE A 135 9.14 7.92 -29.57
N GLY A 136 7.92 8.02 -29.07
CA GLY A 136 6.88 7.02 -29.31
C GLY A 136 6.89 5.83 -28.35
N ASP A 137 7.62 5.90 -27.24
CA ASP A 137 7.71 4.82 -26.25
C ASP A 137 6.78 5.00 -25.06
N SER A 138 6.50 3.90 -24.39
CA SER A 138 5.88 3.90 -23.09
C SER A 138 6.94 4.16 -22.02
N LEU A 139 6.60 5.02 -21.06
CA LEU A 139 7.40 5.32 -19.89
C LEU A 139 6.73 4.69 -18.66
N SER A 140 7.49 3.92 -17.89
CA SER A 140 7.02 3.34 -16.65
C SER A 140 8.10 3.48 -15.57
N PHE A 141 7.71 3.93 -14.40
CA PHE A 141 8.60 3.99 -13.24
C PHE A 141 7.85 3.80 -11.94
N THR A 142 8.58 3.43 -10.91
CA THR A 142 8.03 3.17 -9.58
C THR A 142 8.95 3.79 -8.53
N THR A 143 8.37 4.45 -7.56
CA THR A 143 9.07 4.98 -6.37
C THR A 143 8.43 4.47 -5.10
N ILE A 144 9.17 4.52 -4.01
CA ILE A 144 8.73 4.16 -2.66
C ILE A 144 8.92 5.38 -1.78
N GLU A 145 7.82 5.84 -1.19
CA GLU A 145 7.80 7.08 -0.41
C GLU A 145 7.18 6.87 0.97
N THR A 146 7.76 7.53 1.96
CA THR A 146 7.15 7.62 3.29
C THR A 146 6.23 8.83 3.32
N LEU A 147 4.93 8.59 3.37
CA LEU A 147 3.91 9.62 3.33
C LEU A 147 3.23 9.78 4.68
N ARG A 148 2.89 11.01 5.01
CA ARG A 148 2.04 11.34 6.17
C ARG A 148 0.57 11.27 5.77
N ALA A 149 -0.30 11.08 6.77
CA ALA A 149 -1.73 11.18 6.57
C ALA A 149 -2.11 12.53 5.93
N GLY A 150 -2.96 12.51 4.92
CA GLY A 150 -3.35 13.69 4.16
C GLY A 150 -2.39 14.10 3.05
N ALA A 151 -1.31 13.35 2.80
CA ALA A 151 -0.40 13.65 1.69
C ALA A 151 -1.09 13.51 0.35
N ASN A 152 -0.88 14.51 -0.52
CA ASN A 152 -1.41 14.57 -1.88
C ASN A 152 -0.36 14.11 -2.87
N ILE A 153 -0.77 13.29 -3.82
CA ILE A 153 0.06 12.73 -4.88
C ILE A 153 -0.54 13.14 -6.22
N SER A 154 0.26 13.72 -7.08
CA SER A 154 -0.08 13.98 -8.48
C SER A 154 1.08 13.61 -9.40
N VAL A 155 0.78 13.47 -10.69
CA VAL A 155 1.76 13.19 -11.72
C VAL A 155 1.90 14.43 -12.59
N GLN A 156 3.12 14.90 -12.80
CA GLN A 156 3.41 16.13 -13.54
C GLN A 156 4.28 15.87 -14.75
N SER A 157 4.07 16.68 -15.80
CA SER A 157 5.07 16.83 -16.85
C SER A 157 6.24 17.67 -16.35
N THR A 158 7.49 17.21 -16.57
CA THR A 158 8.67 17.86 -15.97
C THR A 158 9.59 18.52 -16.99
N LEU A 159 9.57 18.10 -18.25
CA LEU A 159 10.47 18.64 -19.26
C LEU A 159 9.78 19.59 -20.26
N ASN A 160 8.71 19.12 -20.87
CA ASN A 160 8.06 19.83 -21.97
C ASN A 160 6.55 19.60 -21.92
N GLU A 161 5.83 20.33 -22.78
CA GLU A 161 4.46 19.98 -23.08
C GLU A 161 4.37 18.57 -23.63
N ILE A 162 3.50 17.75 -23.06
CA ILE A 162 3.28 16.36 -23.47
C ILE A 162 1.84 16.22 -23.97
N THR A 163 1.69 15.73 -25.19
CA THR A 163 0.38 15.29 -25.70
C THR A 163 0.31 13.78 -25.69
N ILE A 164 -0.62 13.23 -24.92
CA ILE A 164 -0.92 11.80 -24.90
C ILE A 164 -2.17 11.58 -25.76
N PRO A 165 -2.10 10.81 -26.84
CA PRO A 165 -3.23 10.58 -27.73
C PRO A 165 -4.28 9.65 -27.11
N ALA A 166 -5.52 9.75 -27.54
CA ALA A 166 -6.53 8.75 -27.27
C ALA A 166 -6.24 7.51 -28.13
N THR A 167 -6.01 6.38 -27.48
CA THR A 167 -5.72 5.11 -28.17
C THR A 167 -6.88 4.12 -28.09
N GLY A 168 -7.98 4.49 -27.42
CA GLY A 168 -9.05 3.57 -27.06
C GLY A 168 -8.73 2.68 -25.86
N ASN A 169 -7.46 2.64 -25.46
CA ASN A 169 -6.96 1.94 -24.28
C ASN A 169 -6.44 2.95 -23.23
N THR A 170 -6.13 2.46 -22.05
CA THR A 170 -5.48 3.27 -21.01
C THR A 170 -4.17 3.83 -21.54
N ASN A 171 -4.03 5.16 -21.54
CA ASN A 171 -2.84 5.86 -21.99
C ASN A 171 -1.96 6.37 -20.85
N ILE A 172 -2.52 6.56 -19.67
CA ILE A 172 -1.79 6.82 -18.43
C ILE A 172 -2.43 6.08 -17.27
N ARG A 173 -1.59 5.56 -16.38
CA ARG A 173 -2.00 4.84 -15.17
C ARG A 173 -1.10 5.25 -14.01
N LEU A 174 -1.73 5.61 -12.90
CA LEU A 174 -1.08 5.80 -11.61
C LEU A 174 -1.63 4.74 -10.65
N THR A 175 -0.73 4.00 -10.04
CA THR A 175 -1.05 3.00 -9.02
C THR A 175 -0.37 3.42 -7.72
N VAL A 176 -1.13 3.47 -6.63
CA VAL A 176 -0.64 3.78 -5.30
C VAL A 176 -1.12 2.72 -4.33
N PHE A 177 -0.21 2.13 -3.58
CA PHE A 177 -0.58 1.19 -2.52
C PHE A 177 0.39 1.24 -1.35
N ARG A 178 -0.15 1.01 -0.16
CA ARG A 178 0.60 1.01 1.09
C ARG A 178 1.21 -0.35 1.36
N ILE A 179 2.46 -0.37 1.83
CA ILE A 179 3.20 -1.59 2.20
C ILE A 179 3.57 -1.65 3.68
N ALA A 180 3.56 -0.52 4.38
CA ALA A 180 3.81 -0.47 5.83
C ALA A 180 3.15 0.75 6.50
#